data_fccae88a4383c007ce54dce9618c5bb5
#
_entry.id   fccae88a4383c007ce54dce9618c5bb5
#
_cell.length_a   1.000
_cell.length_b   1.000
_cell.length_c   1.000
_cell.angle_alpha   90.00
_cell.angle_beta   90.00
_cell.angle_gamma   90.00
#
_symmetry.space_group_name_H-M   'P 1'
#
loop_
_entity.id
_entity.type
_entity.pdbx_description
1 polymer ?
#
loop_
_entity_poly.entity_id
_entity_poly.type
_entity_poly.pdbx_seq_one_letter_code
_entity_poly.pdbx_strand_id
1 'polypeptide(L)'
;ATLQGVFQNPLVDPHIIGVTAGSAFGGTLAILLGVGSLLMMASTFFFGLVALGLIYALAALQGRDSTLGLILSGIILSGFFAALVSLMQYLADSEETLPNIVFWLLGSFATASWHKVLLMSLPLAVAAGALWKLRWRINLLALEERDARSLGVPVAALRRGVLVCCAVLVAAQVAVSGSIAWMGLVVPHLARD
;
A
#
# COMPACT_ATOMS: atom_id res chain seq x y z
N ALA A 1 -4.71 10.19 -6.30
CA ALA A 1 -4.48 11.65 -6.28
C ALA A 1 -3.27 12.05 -5.41
N THR A 2 -3.24 11.76 -4.09
CA THR A 2 -2.15 12.20 -3.18
C THR A 2 -0.77 11.68 -3.60
N LEU A 3 -0.65 10.37 -3.91
CA LEU A 3 0.61 9.78 -4.39
C LEU A 3 1.06 10.38 -5.72
N GLN A 4 0.13 10.62 -6.63
CA GLN A 4 0.41 11.27 -7.91
C GLN A 4 1.01 12.67 -7.73
N GLY A 5 0.53 13.43 -6.73
CA GLY A 5 1.11 14.72 -6.37
C GLY A 5 2.50 14.60 -5.75
N VAL A 6 2.72 13.65 -4.83
CA VAL A 6 4.02 13.42 -4.19
C VAL A 6 5.10 13.01 -5.19
N PHE A 7 4.74 12.19 -6.16
CA PHE A 7 5.67 11.68 -7.19
C PHE A 7 5.67 12.53 -8.46
N GLN A 8 4.86 13.60 -8.52
CA GLN A 8 4.71 14.46 -9.70
C GLN A 8 4.45 13.67 -11.00
N ASN A 9 3.74 12.54 -10.86
CA ASN A 9 3.45 11.65 -11.96
C ASN A 9 2.01 11.13 -11.88
N PRO A 10 1.14 11.44 -12.86
CA PRO A 10 -0.26 11.03 -12.86
C PRO A 10 -0.46 9.51 -13.01
N LEU A 11 0.57 8.78 -13.46
CA LEU A 11 0.52 7.33 -13.65
C LEU A 11 0.92 6.52 -12.40
N VAL A 12 1.25 7.19 -11.29
CA VAL A 12 1.60 6.50 -10.05
C VAL A 12 0.36 5.87 -9.43
N ASP A 13 0.44 4.57 -9.25
CA ASP A 13 -0.53 3.73 -8.55
C ASP A 13 0.01 3.33 -7.16
N PRO A 14 -0.83 3.12 -6.16
CA PRO A 14 -0.43 2.57 -4.86
C PRO A 14 0.37 1.26 -4.93
N HIS A 15 0.18 0.46 -5.98
CA HIS A 15 0.95 -0.77 -6.20
C HIS A 15 2.46 -0.54 -6.37
N ILE A 16 2.87 0.60 -6.93
CA ILE A 16 4.29 0.94 -7.17
C ILE A 16 5.09 1.02 -5.86
N ILE A 17 4.41 1.33 -4.76
CA ILE A 17 5.05 1.46 -3.44
C ILE A 17 5.35 0.08 -2.81
N GLY A 18 4.92 -1.04 -3.39
CA GLY A 18 5.20 -2.39 -2.87
C GLY A 18 4.37 -2.82 -1.64
N VAL A 19 3.59 -1.92 -1.05
CA VAL A 19 2.74 -2.21 0.12
C VAL A 19 1.69 -3.27 -0.20
N THR A 20 1.09 -3.20 -1.39
CA THR A 20 0.10 -4.19 -1.84
C THR A 20 0.69 -5.59 -1.95
N ALA A 21 1.93 -5.71 -2.46
CA ALA A 21 2.60 -7.00 -2.59
C ALA A 21 2.94 -7.61 -1.22
N GLY A 22 3.41 -6.79 -0.26
CA GLY A 22 3.61 -7.22 1.11
C GLY A 22 2.31 -7.65 1.79
N SER A 23 1.23 -6.88 1.61
CA SER A 23 -0.11 -7.24 2.09
C SER A 23 -0.60 -8.56 1.47
N ALA A 24 -0.40 -8.74 0.16
CA ALA A 24 -0.75 -9.97 -0.54
C ALA A 24 -0.01 -11.18 0.05
N PHE A 25 1.28 -11.05 0.32
CA PHE A 25 2.04 -12.09 1.00
C PHE A 25 1.48 -12.42 2.39
N GLY A 26 1.19 -11.40 3.21
CA GLY A 26 0.64 -11.58 4.55
C GLY A 26 -0.72 -12.30 4.56
N GLY A 27 -1.60 -11.98 3.61
CA GLY A 27 -2.89 -12.64 3.45
C GLY A 27 -2.74 -14.08 2.96
N THR A 28 -1.89 -14.31 1.96
CA THR A 28 -1.60 -15.64 1.42
C THR A 28 -0.99 -16.56 2.49
N LEU A 29 -0.03 -16.05 3.27
CA LEU A 29 0.57 -16.77 4.38
C LEU A 29 -0.48 -17.17 5.42
N ALA A 30 -1.38 -16.28 5.76
CA ALA A 30 -2.46 -16.54 6.72
C ALA A 30 -3.44 -17.60 6.21
N ILE A 31 -3.78 -17.59 4.91
CA ILE A 31 -4.63 -18.61 4.30
C ILE A 31 -3.91 -19.96 4.32
N LEU A 32 -2.63 -20.02 3.97
CA LEU A 32 -1.82 -21.24 3.99
C LEU A 32 -1.74 -21.85 5.39
N LEU A 33 -1.65 -21.03 6.42
CA LEU A 33 -1.64 -21.46 7.83
C LEU A 33 -3.04 -21.80 8.39
N GLY A 34 -4.10 -21.63 7.61
CA GLY A 34 -5.47 -21.94 8.02
C GLY A 34 -5.98 -21.08 9.16
N VAL A 35 -5.43 -19.88 9.38
CA VAL A 35 -5.86 -19.01 10.49
C VAL A 35 -7.19 -18.30 10.19
N GLY A 36 -7.92 -17.97 11.24
CA GLY A 36 -9.21 -17.30 11.11
C GLY A 36 -9.13 -15.91 10.46
N SER A 37 -10.28 -15.43 9.97
CA SER A 37 -10.37 -14.20 9.16
C SER A 37 -9.79 -12.96 9.84
N LEU A 38 -9.90 -12.83 11.16
CA LEU A 38 -9.35 -11.69 11.90
C LEU A 38 -7.81 -11.69 11.86
N LEU A 39 -7.19 -12.84 12.10
CA LEU A 39 -5.73 -13.00 12.04
C LEU A 39 -5.22 -12.82 10.61
N MET A 40 -5.98 -13.28 9.60
CA MET A 40 -5.67 -13.05 8.20
C MET A 40 -5.65 -11.53 7.88
N MET A 41 -6.67 -10.79 8.32
CA MET A 41 -6.69 -9.33 8.14
C MET A 41 -5.53 -8.65 8.87
N ALA A 42 -5.23 -9.06 10.10
CA ALA A 42 -4.11 -8.53 10.87
C ALA A 42 -2.76 -8.83 10.20
N SER A 43 -2.54 -10.05 9.72
CA SER A 43 -1.35 -10.46 8.97
C SER A 43 -1.19 -9.64 7.68
N THR A 44 -2.25 -9.52 6.89
CA THR A 44 -2.27 -8.71 5.66
C THR A 44 -1.87 -7.27 5.94
N PHE A 45 -2.48 -6.65 6.93
CA PHE A 45 -2.19 -5.27 7.33
C PHE A 45 -0.75 -5.12 7.84
N PHE A 46 -0.31 -6.03 8.71
CA PHE A 46 1.03 -6.03 9.28
C PHE A 46 2.11 -6.13 8.20
N PHE A 47 2.02 -7.12 7.29
CA PHE A 47 3.00 -7.30 6.23
C PHE A 47 3.00 -6.17 5.21
N GLY A 48 1.87 -5.49 5.00
CA GLY A 48 1.83 -4.25 4.22
C GLY A 48 2.68 -3.14 4.84
N LEU A 49 2.62 -2.97 6.17
CA LEU A 49 3.46 -2.01 6.88
C LEU A 49 4.93 -2.43 6.95
N VAL A 50 5.20 -3.72 7.12
CA VAL A 50 6.57 -4.29 7.03
C VAL A 50 7.17 -4.00 5.66
N ALA A 51 6.42 -4.20 4.57
CA ALA A 51 6.88 -3.86 3.23
C ALA A 51 7.27 -2.39 3.12
N LEU A 52 6.47 -1.46 3.64
CA LEU A 52 6.83 -0.05 3.67
C LEU A 52 8.14 0.20 4.45
N GLY A 53 8.28 -0.43 5.62
CA GLY A 53 9.51 -0.33 6.43
C GLY A 53 10.75 -0.82 5.67
N LEU A 54 10.64 -1.96 4.97
CA LEU A 54 11.71 -2.51 4.15
C LEU A 54 12.06 -1.62 2.95
N ILE A 55 11.07 -0.98 2.33
CA ILE A 55 11.29 -0.02 1.24
C ILE A 55 12.13 1.16 1.73
N TYR A 56 11.78 1.73 2.89
CA TYR A 56 12.56 2.81 3.47
C TYR A 56 13.97 2.36 3.88
N ALA A 57 14.10 1.17 4.45
CA ALA A 57 15.40 0.60 4.81
C ALA A 57 16.28 0.41 3.56
N LEU A 58 15.71 -0.14 2.49
CA LEU A 58 16.44 -0.36 1.23
C LEU A 58 16.82 0.98 0.55
N ALA A 59 15.92 1.95 0.54
CA ALA A 59 16.19 3.29 0.00
C ALA A 59 17.31 4.00 0.79
N ALA A 60 17.31 3.87 2.12
CA ALA A 60 18.35 4.43 2.97
C ALA A 60 19.73 3.81 2.72
N LEU A 61 19.80 2.49 2.53
CA LEU A 61 21.05 1.79 2.19
C LEU A 61 21.66 2.25 0.86
N GLN A 62 20.81 2.70 -0.07
CA GLN A 62 21.26 3.24 -1.36
C GLN A 62 21.74 4.71 -1.27
N GLY A 63 21.72 5.31 -0.08
CA GLY A 63 22.12 6.71 0.13
C GLY A 63 21.24 7.73 -0.59
N ARG A 64 20.04 7.34 -1.01
CA ARG A 64 19.13 8.14 -1.83
C ARG A 64 17.77 8.28 -1.15
N ASP A 65 17.60 9.31 -0.34
CA ASP A 65 16.27 9.79 0.10
C ASP A 65 15.46 10.39 -1.09
N SER A 66 15.83 10.00 -2.32
CA SER A 66 15.21 10.51 -3.54
C SER A 66 13.94 9.72 -3.87
N THR A 67 13.00 10.38 -4.51
CA THR A 67 11.78 9.79 -5.05
C THR A 67 12.08 8.54 -5.90
N LEU A 68 13.14 8.60 -6.71
CA LEU A 68 13.58 7.49 -7.57
C LEU A 68 14.04 6.27 -6.73
N GLY A 69 14.80 6.50 -5.65
CA GLY A 69 15.25 5.43 -4.75
C GLY A 69 14.07 4.69 -4.10
N LEU A 70 13.04 5.42 -3.67
CA LEU A 70 11.83 4.82 -3.11
C LEU A 70 11.04 3.99 -4.15
N ILE A 71 10.90 4.49 -5.39
CA ILE A 71 10.24 3.76 -6.48
C ILE A 71 11.01 2.47 -6.81
N LEU A 72 12.32 2.55 -7.01
CA LEU A 72 13.14 1.37 -7.32
C LEU A 72 13.09 0.34 -6.18
N SER A 73 13.18 0.78 -4.93
CA SER A 73 13.04 -0.10 -3.77
C SER A 73 11.66 -0.76 -3.72
N GLY A 74 10.59 -0.02 -4.05
CA GLY A 74 9.23 -0.55 -4.14
C GLY A 74 9.10 -1.63 -5.22
N ILE A 75 9.67 -1.42 -6.40
CA ILE A 75 9.65 -2.39 -7.51
C ILE A 75 10.41 -3.67 -7.12
N ILE A 76 11.61 -3.54 -6.55
CA ILE A 76 12.42 -4.68 -6.11
C ILE A 76 11.68 -5.50 -5.06
N LEU A 77 11.13 -4.85 -4.03
CA LEU A 77 10.41 -5.53 -2.96
C LEU A 77 9.07 -6.09 -3.43
N SER A 78 8.39 -5.45 -4.38
CA SER A 78 7.20 -6.04 -5.01
C SER A 78 7.52 -7.36 -5.71
N GLY A 79 8.62 -7.43 -6.46
CA GLY A 79 9.09 -8.67 -7.08
C GLY A 79 9.45 -9.74 -6.05
N PHE A 80 10.12 -9.36 -4.96
CA PHE A 80 10.45 -10.26 -3.86
C PHE A 80 9.19 -10.84 -3.18
N PHE A 81 8.23 -10.01 -2.81
CA PHE A 81 6.99 -10.47 -2.21
C PHE A 81 6.14 -11.28 -3.19
N ALA A 82 6.13 -10.94 -4.49
CA ALA A 82 5.47 -11.75 -5.51
C ALA A 82 6.08 -13.16 -5.62
N ALA A 83 7.40 -13.28 -5.54
CA ALA A 83 8.07 -14.57 -5.50
C ALA A 83 7.70 -15.38 -4.25
N LEU A 84 7.60 -14.73 -3.09
CA LEU A 84 7.11 -15.37 -1.86
C LEU A 84 5.65 -15.83 -1.97
N VAL A 85 4.77 -15.03 -2.58
CA VAL A 85 3.37 -15.42 -2.86
C VAL A 85 3.34 -16.66 -3.76
N SER A 86 4.14 -16.69 -4.83
CA SER A 86 4.25 -17.86 -5.71
C SER A 86 4.76 -19.10 -4.97
N LEU A 87 5.71 -18.94 -4.04
CA LEU A 87 6.16 -20.03 -3.18
C LEU A 87 5.03 -20.54 -2.27
N MET A 88 4.22 -19.64 -1.67
CA MET A 88 3.07 -20.05 -0.86
C MET A 88 2.03 -20.83 -1.69
N GLN A 89 1.78 -20.38 -2.93
CA GLN A 89 0.89 -21.07 -3.86
C GLN A 89 1.41 -22.45 -4.24
N TYR A 90 2.73 -22.60 -4.41
CA TYR A 90 3.35 -23.89 -4.69
C TYR A 90 3.25 -24.86 -3.52
N LEU A 91 3.33 -24.36 -2.29
CA LEU A 91 3.22 -25.17 -1.05
C LEU A 91 1.77 -25.47 -0.65
N ALA A 92 0.81 -24.76 -1.23
CA ALA A 92 -0.60 -24.90 -0.91
C ALA A 92 -1.17 -26.21 -1.49
N ASP A 93 -2.07 -26.83 -0.73
CA ASP A 93 -2.84 -27.96 -1.24
C ASP A 93 -3.70 -27.55 -2.44
N SER A 94 -3.69 -28.38 -3.49
CA SER A 94 -4.32 -28.06 -4.77
C SER A 94 -5.86 -28.13 -4.73
N GLU A 95 -6.44 -28.83 -3.76
CA GLU A 95 -7.88 -29.07 -3.72
C GLU A 95 -8.65 -27.92 -3.03
N GLU A 96 -8.09 -27.36 -1.98
CA GLU A 96 -8.79 -26.40 -1.13
C GLU A 96 -8.03 -25.09 -0.93
N THR A 97 -6.77 -25.15 -0.52
CA THR A 97 -5.99 -23.98 -0.11
C THR A 97 -5.58 -23.11 -1.29
N LEU A 98 -5.11 -23.71 -2.38
CA LEU A 98 -4.69 -22.98 -3.57
C LEU A 98 -5.83 -22.20 -4.23
N PRO A 99 -7.03 -22.76 -4.47
CA PRO A 99 -8.17 -22.00 -4.97
C PRO A 99 -8.53 -20.82 -4.05
N ASN A 100 -8.53 -21.02 -2.72
CA ASN A 100 -8.82 -19.96 -1.77
C ASN A 100 -7.82 -18.80 -1.85
N ILE A 101 -6.52 -19.11 -1.98
CA ILE A 101 -5.48 -18.09 -2.19
C ILE A 101 -5.73 -17.31 -3.48
N VAL A 102 -6.00 -18.02 -4.58
CA VAL A 102 -6.23 -17.39 -5.90
C VAL A 102 -7.47 -16.48 -5.86
N PHE A 103 -8.59 -16.96 -5.32
CA PHE A 103 -9.80 -16.16 -5.18
C PHE A 103 -9.59 -14.94 -4.31
N TRP A 104 -8.85 -15.07 -3.21
CA TRP A 104 -8.58 -13.93 -2.34
C TRP A 104 -7.66 -12.91 -3.00
N LEU A 105 -6.65 -13.35 -3.77
CA LEU A 105 -5.73 -12.47 -4.51
C LEU A 105 -6.44 -11.69 -5.63
N LEU A 106 -7.49 -12.24 -6.24
CA LEU A 106 -8.30 -11.52 -7.23
C LEU A 106 -9.02 -10.30 -6.64
N GLY A 107 -9.24 -10.31 -5.34
CA GLY A 107 -9.95 -9.26 -4.64
C GLY A 107 -11.45 -9.23 -4.96
N SER A 108 -12.27 -8.96 -3.96
CA SER A 108 -13.72 -8.89 -4.15
C SER A 108 -14.40 -8.10 -3.03
N PHE A 109 -15.41 -7.33 -3.40
CA PHE A 109 -16.33 -6.70 -2.43
C PHE A 109 -17.52 -7.60 -2.05
N ALA A 110 -17.67 -8.77 -2.68
CA ALA A 110 -18.79 -9.68 -2.43
C ALA A 110 -18.83 -10.21 -0.98
N THR A 111 -17.67 -10.26 -0.33
CA THR A 111 -17.53 -10.67 1.09
C THR A 111 -17.57 -9.51 2.07
N ALA A 112 -18.02 -8.33 1.64
CA ALA A 112 -18.13 -7.16 2.51
C ALA A 112 -19.13 -7.42 3.64
N SER A 113 -18.77 -7.03 4.87
CA SER A 113 -19.62 -7.13 6.04
C SER A 113 -19.46 -5.89 6.93
N TRP A 114 -20.48 -5.57 7.71
CA TRP A 114 -20.42 -4.46 8.66
C TRP A 114 -19.24 -4.53 9.61
N HIS A 115 -18.87 -5.74 10.03
CA HIS A 115 -17.70 -5.96 10.89
C HIS A 115 -16.39 -5.52 10.20
N LYS A 116 -16.20 -5.90 8.94
CA LYS A 116 -15.03 -5.49 8.13
C LYS A 116 -15.02 -3.98 7.89
N VAL A 117 -16.19 -3.38 7.64
CA VAL A 117 -16.33 -1.92 7.46
C VAL A 117 -15.92 -1.18 8.75
N LEU A 118 -16.37 -1.64 9.92
CA LEU A 118 -15.99 -1.05 11.20
C LEU A 118 -14.50 -1.17 11.48
N LEU A 119 -13.89 -2.33 11.20
CA LEU A 119 -12.45 -2.52 11.34
C LEU A 119 -11.65 -1.59 10.42
N MET A 120 -12.13 -1.38 9.19
CA MET A 120 -11.46 -0.48 8.23
C MET A 120 -11.69 1.01 8.57
N SER A 121 -12.80 1.35 9.22
CA SER A 121 -13.17 2.74 9.49
C SER A 121 -12.13 3.48 10.34
N LEU A 122 -11.51 2.82 11.30
CA LEU A 122 -10.50 3.43 12.17
C LEU A 122 -9.21 3.80 11.39
N PRO A 123 -8.50 2.89 10.72
CA PRO A 123 -7.31 3.28 9.93
C PRO A 123 -7.66 4.26 8.81
N LEU A 124 -8.85 4.14 8.19
CA LEU A 124 -9.32 5.08 7.19
C LEU A 124 -9.49 6.49 7.77
N ALA A 125 -10.20 6.63 8.89
CA ALA A 125 -10.45 7.93 9.52
C ALA A 125 -9.14 8.59 9.98
N VAL A 126 -8.23 7.84 10.59
CA VAL A 126 -6.94 8.34 11.07
C VAL A 126 -6.07 8.81 9.89
N ALA A 127 -5.88 7.96 8.88
CA ALA A 127 -5.02 8.29 7.75
C ALA A 127 -5.64 9.38 6.85
N ALA A 128 -6.94 9.32 6.56
CA ALA A 128 -7.64 10.35 5.81
C ALA A 128 -7.65 11.70 6.54
N GLY A 129 -7.90 11.69 7.86
CA GLY A 129 -7.84 12.90 8.69
C GLY A 129 -6.43 13.52 8.73
N ALA A 130 -5.38 12.69 8.80
CA ALA A 130 -4.01 13.17 8.72
C ALA A 130 -3.70 13.78 7.34
N LEU A 131 -4.09 13.12 6.24
CA LEU A 131 -3.93 13.67 4.88
C LEU A 131 -4.73 14.96 4.68
N TRP A 132 -5.94 15.05 5.24
CA TRP A 132 -6.76 16.25 5.20
C TRP A 132 -6.08 17.43 5.91
N LYS A 133 -5.51 17.20 7.10
CA LYS A 133 -4.74 18.25 7.82
C LYS A 133 -3.49 18.69 7.04
N LEU A 134 -2.86 17.74 6.33
CA LEU A 134 -1.64 18.00 5.56
C LEU A 134 -1.91 18.52 4.13
N ARG A 135 -3.18 18.62 3.68
CA ARG A 135 -3.55 18.94 2.28
C ARG A 135 -2.83 20.15 1.69
N TRP A 136 -2.72 21.25 2.47
CA TRP A 136 -2.01 22.46 2.03
C TRP A 136 -0.52 22.23 1.82
N ARG A 137 0.11 21.47 2.74
CA ARG A 137 1.53 21.13 2.63
C ARG A 137 1.80 20.13 1.50
N ILE A 138 0.85 19.22 1.25
CA ILE A 138 0.93 18.26 0.13
C ILE A 138 0.94 18.99 -1.22
N ASN A 139 0.17 20.07 -1.37
CA ASN A 139 0.19 20.88 -2.59
C ASN A 139 1.56 21.52 -2.85
N LEU A 140 2.32 21.81 -1.78
CA LEU A 140 3.69 22.33 -1.92
C LEU A 140 4.68 21.26 -2.40
N LEU A 141 4.37 19.97 -2.26
CA LEU A 141 5.18 18.89 -2.85
C LEU A 141 5.04 18.79 -4.38
N ALA A 142 4.04 19.45 -4.96
CA ALA A 142 3.91 19.58 -6.41
C ALA A 142 4.88 20.61 -7.01
N LEU A 143 5.50 21.45 -6.19
CA LEU A 143 6.58 22.37 -6.58
C LEU A 143 7.91 21.61 -6.70
N GLU A 144 8.88 22.20 -7.39
CA GLU A 144 10.25 21.68 -7.36
C GLU A 144 10.78 21.60 -5.92
N GLU A 145 11.56 20.59 -5.61
CA GLU A 145 12.04 20.33 -4.25
C GLU A 145 12.85 21.50 -3.67
N ARG A 146 13.55 22.24 -4.54
CA ARG A 146 14.31 23.45 -4.16
C ARG A 146 13.36 24.57 -3.70
N ASP A 147 12.29 24.80 -4.44
CA ASP A 147 11.31 25.84 -4.14
C ASP A 147 10.54 25.52 -2.87
N ALA A 148 10.12 24.27 -2.70
CA ALA A 148 9.45 23.83 -1.48
C ALA A 148 10.35 23.98 -0.23
N ARG A 149 11.65 23.71 -0.36
CA ARG A 149 12.62 23.92 0.73
C ARG A 149 12.85 25.40 1.04
N SER A 150 12.88 26.28 0.02
CA SER A 150 13.01 27.74 0.22
C SER A 150 11.85 28.33 1.01
N LEU A 151 10.66 27.72 0.91
CA LEU A 151 9.47 28.04 1.69
C LEU A 151 9.47 27.43 3.12
N GLY A 152 10.57 26.82 3.55
CA GLY A 152 10.73 26.23 4.89
C GLY A 152 9.98 24.91 5.08
N VAL A 153 9.56 24.22 4.00
CA VAL A 153 8.84 22.94 4.10
C VAL A 153 9.83 21.79 4.29
N PRO A 154 9.69 20.96 5.34
CA PRO A 154 10.51 19.78 5.52
C PRO A 154 10.05 18.65 4.56
N VAL A 155 10.44 18.76 3.28
CA VAL A 155 9.96 17.92 2.16
C VAL A 155 10.10 16.42 2.47
N ALA A 156 11.27 15.97 2.98
CA ALA A 156 11.51 14.56 3.30
C ALA A 156 10.57 14.04 4.41
N ALA A 157 10.36 14.80 5.48
CA ALA A 157 9.46 14.41 6.57
C ALA A 157 7.99 14.40 6.11
N LEU A 158 7.60 15.39 5.31
CA LEU A 158 6.24 15.47 4.77
C LEU A 158 5.97 14.29 3.80
N ARG A 159 6.91 13.99 2.90
CA ARG A 159 6.83 12.86 1.97
C ARG A 159 6.69 11.53 2.74
N ARG A 160 7.52 11.33 3.77
CA ARG A 160 7.41 10.14 4.64
C ARG A 160 6.05 10.03 5.29
N GLY A 161 5.54 11.09 5.91
CA GLY A 161 4.23 11.10 6.56
C GLY A 161 3.09 10.75 5.59
N VAL A 162 3.12 11.32 4.38
CA VAL A 162 2.12 11.04 3.34
C VAL A 162 2.20 9.58 2.89
N LEU A 163 3.40 9.04 2.65
CA LEU A 163 3.59 7.65 2.25
C LEU A 163 3.12 6.66 3.32
N VAL A 164 3.38 6.95 4.60
CA VAL A 164 2.86 6.15 5.73
C VAL A 164 1.33 6.15 5.75
N CYS A 165 0.70 7.32 5.63
CA CYS A 165 -0.77 7.40 5.57
C CYS A 165 -1.33 6.62 4.38
N CYS A 166 -0.73 6.75 3.19
CA CYS A 166 -1.15 6.01 2.01
C CYS A 166 -0.97 4.50 2.19
N ALA A 167 0.14 4.07 2.80
CA ALA A 167 0.39 2.66 3.08
C ALA A 167 -0.63 2.06 4.06
N VAL A 168 -0.99 2.80 5.11
CA VAL A 168 -2.04 2.40 6.05
C VAL A 168 -3.38 2.21 5.31
N LEU A 169 -3.76 3.15 4.43
CA LEU A 169 -4.98 3.05 3.64
C LEU A 169 -4.97 1.84 2.70
N VAL A 170 -3.86 1.62 1.99
CA VAL A 170 -3.71 0.50 1.05
C VAL A 170 -3.72 -0.83 1.79
N ALA A 171 -2.93 -0.97 2.87
CA ALA A 171 -2.89 -2.19 3.66
C ALA A 171 -4.26 -2.53 4.29
N ALA A 172 -4.99 -1.52 4.79
CA ALA A 172 -6.33 -1.70 5.32
C ALA A 172 -7.32 -2.13 4.22
N GLN A 173 -7.25 -1.52 3.03
CA GLN A 173 -8.10 -1.91 1.90
C GLN A 173 -7.82 -3.35 1.48
N VAL A 174 -6.55 -3.73 1.29
CA VAL A 174 -6.18 -5.10 0.89
C VAL A 174 -6.61 -6.12 1.95
N ALA A 175 -6.49 -5.79 3.24
CA ALA A 175 -6.92 -6.67 4.32
C ALA A 175 -8.42 -7.00 4.30
N VAL A 176 -9.25 -6.08 3.79
CA VAL A 176 -10.73 -6.24 3.76
C VAL A 176 -11.23 -6.87 2.47
N SER A 177 -10.68 -6.47 1.32
CA SER A 177 -11.22 -6.81 0.00
C SER A 177 -10.25 -7.57 -0.90
N GLY A 178 -9.05 -7.89 -0.42
CA GLY A 178 -7.98 -8.42 -1.27
C GLY A 178 -7.38 -7.33 -2.18
N SER A 179 -6.54 -7.74 -3.10
CA SER A 179 -5.80 -6.82 -3.97
C SER A 179 -6.62 -6.45 -5.22
N ILE A 180 -7.33 -5.33 -5.17
CA ILE A 180 -8.07 -4.82 -6.33
C ILE A 180 -7.15 -3.90 -7.11
N ALA A 181 -6.64 -4.39 -8.26
CA ALA A 181 -5.77 -3.63 -9.13
C ALA A 181 -6.50 -2.47 -9.86
N TRP A 182 -5.73 -1.46 -10.28
CA TRP A 182 -6.18 -0.35 -11.15
C TRP A 182 -7.13 0.67 -10.55
N MET A 183 -7.75 0.43 -9.40
CA MET A 183 -8.67 1.39 -8.76
C MET A 183 -7.98 2.72 -8.44
N GLY A 184 -6.69 2.66 -8.08
CA GLY A 184 -5.87 3.86 -7.80
C GLY A 184 -5.62 4.76 -9.01
N LEU A 185 -5.76 4.24 -10.23
CA LEU A 185 -5.64 5.01 -11.48
C LEU A 185 -7.00 5.47 -12.00
N VAL A 186 -7.98 4.56 -12.03
CA VAL A 186 -9.31 4.82 -12.64
C VAL A 186 -10.09 5.86 -11.84
N VAL A 187 -10.20 5.69 -10.52
CA VAL A 187 -11.01 6.59 -9.68
C VAL A 187 -10.52 8.04 -9.69
N PRO A 188 -9.20 8.33 -9.55
CA PRO A 188 -8.73 9.72 -9.65
C PRO A 188 -8.91 10.34 -11.03
N HIS A 189 -8.90 9.53 -12.09
CA HIS A 189 -9.14 10.02 -13.45
C HIS A 189 -10.59 10.46 -13.62
N LEU A 190 -11.54 9.59 -13.26
CA LEU A 190 -12.96 9.90 -13.30
C LEU A 190 -13.40 11.06 -12.39
N ALA A 191 -12.65 11.32 -11.32
CA ALA A 191 -12.98 12.40 -10.38
C ALA A 191 -12.43 13.78 -10.81
N ARG A 192 -11.64 13.84 -11.89
CA ARG A 192 -11.09 15.10 -12.44
C ARG A 192 -11.88 15.64 -13.64
N ASP A 193 -12.66 14.76 -14.27
CA ASP A 193 -13.63 15.09 -15.32
C ASP A 193 -14.96 15.56 -14.71
#